data_652aeb324cb11a1c729144316237f191
#
_entry.id   652aeb324cb11a1c729144316237f191
#
_cell.length_a   1.000
_cell.length_b   1.000
_cell.length_c   1.000
_cell.angle_alpha   90.00
_cell.angle_beta   90.00
_cell.angle_gamma   90.00
#
_symmetry.space_group_name_H-M   'P 1'
#
loop_
_entity.id
_entity.type
_entity.pdbx_description
1 polymer ?
#
loop_
_entity_poly.entity_id
_entity_poly.type
_entity_poly.pdbx_seq_one_letter_code
_entity_poly.pdbx_strand_id
1 'polypeptide(L)'
;MKISVITPSFNQGRFIEDAIRSVLIQDYPDFEHIVVDNCSWDNTLEVLQKYPHIRWVSEPDRGQSHALNKGFRMATGDVLAWLNCDDFYLRGAFHTAARVLSDPHLDGVYSDLQFCDLNWRITKHYQSHRPVKFLSLFHNFISSECFFFKRRIVDNNILVREDLHYCMDQAFAASLLYHNYRLRYMKDCFAVFRWHGANKSVDTPWRRSQRTREGIRIFNSHNGFVQLDEENPRHRQLYAWGRTLLKPYRVFLKATNDIDDKIHHHKLGRWPSFGRASRRSAGEI
;
A
#
# COMPACT_ATOMS: atom_id res chain seq x y z
N MET A 1 6.01 -19.96 0.29
CA MET A 1 4.86 -19.15 0.76
C MET A 1 4.12 -18.66 -0.46
N LYS A 2 2.85 -18.94 -0.56
CA LYS A 2 2.02 -18.43 -1.66
C LYS A 2 1.69 -16.95 -1.44
N ILE A 3 1.81 -16.14 -2.50
CA ILE A 3 1.46 -14.71 -2.47
C ILE A 3 0.16 -14.49 -3.25
N SER A 4 -0.83 -13.86 -2.61
CA SER A 4 -2.05 -13.40 -3.27
C SER A 4 -1.99 -11.88 -3.46
N VAL A 5 -2.06 -11.44 -4.71
CA VAL A 5 -2.20 -10.02 -5.06
C VAL A 5 -3.66 -9.71 -5.31
N ILE A 6 -4.18 -8.69 -4.65
CA ILE A 6 -5.55 -8.22 -4.83
C ILE A 6 -5.54 -6.87 -5.54
N THR A 7 -6.27 -6.78 -6.65
CA THR A 7 -6.40 -5.56 -7.45
C THR A 7 -7.88 -5.16 -7.53
N PRO A 8 -8.27 -4.07 -6.84
CA PRO A 8 -9.61 -3.49 -7.01
C PRO A 8 -9.68 -2.72 -8.33
N SER A 9 -10.73 -2.93 -9.12
CA SER A 9 -10.88 -2.36 -10.46
C SER A 9 -12.22 -1.66 -10.65
N PHE A 10 -12.18 -0.50 -11.32
CA PHE A 10 -13.37 0.18 -11.83
C PHE A 10 -12.99 1.14 -12.96
N ASN A 11 -13.34 0.78 -14.21
CA ASN A 11 -13.01 1.53 -15.43
C ASN A 11 -11.50 1.83 -15.55
N GLN A 12 -10.68 0.80 -15.47
CA GLN A 12 -9.22 0.90 -15.48
C GLN A 12 -8.57 0.19 -16.68
N GLY A 13 -9.33 -0.06 -17.75
CA GLY A 13 -8.87 -0.77 -18.94
C GLY A 13 -7.62 -0.20 -19.58
N ARG A 14 -7.39 1.11 -19.39
CA ARG A 14 -6.16 1.78 -19.86
C ARG A 14 -4.90 1.35 -19.13
N PHE A 15 -5.01 0.96 -17.86
CA PHE A 15 -3.84 0.76 -16.98
C PHE A 15 -3.68 -0.66 -16.46
N ILE A 16 -4.78 -1.40 -16.30
CA ILE A 16 -4.81 -2.69 -15.61
C ILE A 16 -3.87 -3.73 -16.23
N GLU A 17 -3.60 -3.65 -17.53
CA GLU A 17 -2.68 -4.56 -18.21
C GLU A 17 -1.26 -4.47 -17.66
N ASP A 18 -0.79 -3.26 -17.35
CA ASP A 18 0.54 -3.04 -16.77
C ASP A 18 0.64 -3.62 -15.36
N ALA A 19 -0.41 -3.43 -14.54
CA ALA A 19 -0.48 -4.06 -13.22
C ALA A 19 -0.40 -5.59 -13.32
N ILE A 20 -1.17 -6.20 -14.23
CA ILE A 20 -1.17 -7.64 -14.47
C ILE A 20 0.21 -8.14 -14.88
N ARG A 21 0.82 -7.49 -15.87
CA ARG A 21 2.15 -7.86 -16.36
C ARG A 21 3.20 -7.71 -15.27
N SER A 22 3.11 -6.69 -14.42
CA SER A 22 4.05 -6.49 -13.32
C SER A 22 4.01 -7.60 -12.28
N VAL A 23 2.85 -8.23 -12.08
CA VAL A 23 2.70 -9.42 -11.24
C VAL A 23 3.32 -10.64 -11.91
N LEU A 24 3.09 -10.83 -13.22
CA LEU A 24 3.62 -11.97 -13.99
C LEU A 24 5.13 -12.02 -14.05
N ILE A 25 5.80 -10.85 -14.17
CA ILE A 25 7.25 -10.78 -14.32
C ILE A 25 8.03 -10.96 -13.01
N GLN A 26 7.33 -11.23 -11.88
CA GLN A 26 7.99 -11.39 -10.58
C GLN A 26 8.89 -12.63 -10.49
N ASP A 27 8.80 -13.55 -11.46
CA ASP A 27 9.59 -14.79 -11.48
C ASP A 27 9.51 -15.54 -10.11
N TYR A 28 8.31 -15.53 -9.52
CA TYR A 28 8.02 -16.16 -8.24
C TYR A 28 7.09 -17.35 -8.45
N PRO A 29 7.42 -18.56 -7.94
CA PRO A 29 6.79 -19.79 -8.41
C PRO A 29 5.35 -19.98 -7.90
N ASP A 30 4.98 -19.37 -6.78
CA ASP A 30 3.71 -19.65 -6.10
C ASP A 30 2.96 -18.35 -5.77
N PHE A 31 2.17 -17.90 -6.72
CA PHE A 31 1.32 -16.70 -6.55
C PHE A 31 -0.05 -16.89 -7.20
N GLU A 32 -0.97 -16.03 -6.83
CA GLU A 32 -2.23 -15.80 -7.52
C GLU A 32 -2.51 -14.29 -7.63
N HIS A 33 -3.20 -13.91 -8.70
CA HIS A 33 -3.65 -12.56 -8.89
C HIS A 33 -5.18 -12.54 -8.93
N ILE A 34 -5.80 -11.81 -8.02
CA ILE A 34 -7.26 -11.68 -7.87
C ILE A 34 -7.66 -10.27 -8.20
N VAL A 35 -8.52 -10.11 -9.22
CA VAL A 35 -9.08 -8.82 -9.61
C VAL A 35 -10.55 -8.78 -9.19
N VAL A 36 -10.93 -7.75 -8.45
CA VAL A 36 -12.32 -7.49 -8.06
C VAL A 36 -12.78 -6.22 -8.77
N ASP A 37 -13.59 -6.42 -9.79
CA ASP A 37 -14.09 -5.36 -10.68
C ASP A 37 -15.51 -4.95 -10.30
N ASN A 38 -15.77 -3.64 -10.27
CA ASN A 38 -17.08 -3.07 -9.95
C ASN A 38 -17.90 -2.80 -11.22
N CYS A 39 -18.20 -3.84 -12.00
CA CYS A 39 -19.00 -3.72 -13.24
C CYS A 39 -18.47 -2.65 -14.19
N SER A 40 -17.19 -2.69 -14.52
CA SER A 40 -16.59 -1.76 -15.49
C SER A 40 -17.29 -1.83 -16.84
N TRP A 41 -17.48 -0.67 -17.47
CA TRP A 41 -18.10 -0.54 -18.78
C TRP A 41 -17.13 -0.09 -19.88
N ASP A 42 -15.88 0.13 -19.56
CA ASP A 42 -14.79 0.33 -20.51
C ASP A 42 -14.19 -1.02 -20.95
N ASN A 43 -13.05 -1.02 -21.59
CA ASN A 43 -12.38 -2.24 -22.05
C ASN A 43 -11.69 -3.07 -20.94
N THR A 44 -11.93 -2.78 -19.65
CA THR A 44 -11.32 -3.51 -18.52
C THR A 44 -11.55 -5.01 -18.63
N LEU A 45 -12.81 -5.44 -18.84
CA LEU A 45 -13.15 -6.87 -18.88
C LEU A 45 -12.52 -7.57 -20.09
N GLU A 46 -12.42 -6.89 -21.23
CA GLU A 46 -11.73 -7.41 -22.41
C GLU A 46 -10.25 -7.65 -22.15
N VAL A 47 -9.60 -6.77 -21.36
CA VAL A 47 -8.22 -6.95 -20.94
C VAL A 47 -8.10 -8.15 -20.02
N LEU A 48 -8.95 -8.28 -19.00
CA LEU A 48 -8.90 -9.41 -18.04
C LEU A 48 -9.04 -10.76 -18.73
N GLN A 49 -9.90 -10.86 -19.75
CA GLN A 49 -10.13 -12.09 -20.51
C GLN A 49 -8.86 -12.60 -21.24
N LYS A 50 -7.91 -11.73 -21.56
CA LYS A 50 -6.64 -12.10 -22.21
C LYS A 50 -5.67 -12.85 -21.27
N TYR A 51 -5.93 -12.84 -19.96
CA TYR A 51 -5.02 -13.34 -18.93
C TYR A 51 -5.64 -14.50 -18.14
N PRO A 52 -5.61 -15.74 -18.63
CA PRO A 52 -6.33 -16.89 -18.04
C PRO A 52 -5.82 -17.29 -16.64
N HIS A 53 -4.64 -16.83 -16.23
CA HIS A 53 -4.10 -17.07 -14.89
C HIS A 53 -4.70 -16.18 -13.80
N ILE A 54 -5.42 -15.12 -14.19
CA ILE A 54 -6.07 -14.22 -13.26
C ILE A 54 -7.41 -14.80 -12.82
N ARG A 55 -7.64 -14.80 -11.51
CA ARG A 55 -8.96 -15.03 -10.95
C ARG A 55 -9.66 -13.69 -10.80
N TRP A 56 -10.76 -13.48 -11.50
CA TRP A 56 -11.50 -12.21 -11.40
C TRP A 56 -12.99 -12.41 -11.23
N VAL A 57 -13.63 -11.41 -10.62
CA VAL A 57 -15.08 -11.28 -10.52
C VAL A 57 -15.46 -9.85 -10.90
N SER A 58 -16.57 -9.68 -11.61
CA SER A 58 -17.14 -8.36 -11.92
C SER A 58 -18.56 -8.32 -11.39
N GLU A 59 -18.74 -7.56 -10.32
CA GLU A 59 -20.04 -7.42 -9.64
C GLU A 59 -20.06 -6.11 -8.83
N PRO A 60 -21.25 -5.54 -8.54
CA PRO A 60 -21.35 -4.28 -7.81
C PRO A 60 -20.65 -4.33 -6.46
N ASP A 61 -19.93 -3.24 -6.14
CA ASP A 61 -19.34 -3.04 -4.84
C ASP A 61 -19.66 -1.65 -4.25
N ARG A 62 -19.27 -1.42 -3.00
CA ARG A 62 -19.44 -0.17 -2.27
C ARG A 62 -18.19 0.70 -2.28
N GLY A 63 -17.28 0.48 -3.22
CA GLY A 63 -16.02 1.19 -3.37
C GLY A 63 -14.80 0.32 -3.11
N GLN A 64 -13.62 0.90 -3.30
CA GLN A 64 -12.33 0.24 -3.29
C GLN A 64 -12.07 -0.64 -2.06
N SER A 65 -12.43 -0.16 -0.85
CA SER A 65 -12.26 -0.94 0.38
C SER A 65 -13.11 -2.21 0.41
N HIS A 66 -14.34 -2.15 -0.12
CA HIS A 66 -15.22 -3.31 -0.22
C HIS A 66 -14.67 -4.34 -1.22
N ALA A 67 -14.20 -3.88 -2.39
CA ALA A 67 -13.54 -4.73 -3.38
C ALA A 67 -12.30 -5.43 -2.80
N LEU A 68 -11.46 -4.70 -2.08
CA LEU A 68 -10.27 -5.25 -1.40
C LEU A 68 -10.63 -6.31 -0.37
N ASN A 69 -11.62 -6.03 0.51
CA ASN A 69 -12.06 -6.97 1.52
C ASN A 69 -12.65 -8.25 0.91
N LYS A 70 -13.34 -8.12 -0.22
CA LYS A 70 -13.82 -9.26 -1.00
C LYS A 70 -12.65 -10.08 -1.54
N GLY A 71 -11.68 -9.41 -2.17
CA GLY A 71 -10.47 -10.06 -2.69
C GLY A 71 -9.64 -10.73 -1.60
N PHE A 72 -9.48 -10.13 -0.42
CA PHE A 72 -8.81 -10.74 0.72
C PHE A 72 -9.49 -12.03 1.20
N ARG A 73 -10.84 -12.08 1.20
CA ARG A 73 -11.57 -13.30 1.54
C ARG A 73 -11.45 -14.38 0.47
N MET A 74 -11.30 -14.00 -0.80
CA MET A 74 -11.10 -14.93 -1.92
C MET A 74 -9.67 -15.50 -1.97
N ALA A 75 -8.70 -14.79 -1.40
CA ALA A 75 -7.29 -15.14 -1.44
C ALA A 75 -7.01 -16.45 -0.70
N THR A 76 -6.03 -17.21 -1.19
CA THR A 76 -5.61 -18.49 -0.60
C THR A 76 -4.14 -18.51 -0.18
N GLY A 77 -3.40 -17.43 -0.48
CA GLY A 77 -1.97 -17.31 -0.18
C GLY A 77 -1.68 -17.05 1.30
N ASP A 78 -0.47 -17.37 1.71
CA ASP A 78 0.08 -17.12 3.05
C ASP A 78 0.35 -15.63 3.27
N VAL A 79 0.67 -14.92 2.18
CA VAL A 79 0.97 -13.50 2.11
C VAL A 79 -0.02 -12.82 1.19
N LEU A 80 -0.57 -11.70 1.63
CA LEU A 80 -1.47 -10.87 0.87
C LEU A 80 -0.79 -9.55 0.50
N ALA A 81 -1.17 -9.02 -0.66
CA ALA A 81 -0.71 -7.73 -1.15
C ALA A 81 -1.83 -6.99 -1.87
N TRP A 82 -1.76 -5.68 -1.89
CA TRP A 82 -2.72 -4.81 -2.52
C TRP A 82 -2.02 -4.01 -3.62
N LEU A 83 -2.44 -4.17 -4.86
CA LEU A 83 -1.96 -3.42 -6.02
C LEU A 83 -3.13 -2.74 -6.72
N ASN A 84 -3.08 -1.42 -6.88
CA ASN A 84 -4.08 -0.71 -7.68
C ASN A 84 -3.88 -0.96 -9.18
N CYS A 85 -4.91 -0.80 -9.99
CA CYS A 85 -4.84 -1.03 -11.43
C CYS A 85 -3.90 -0.10 -12.18
N ASP A 86 -3.67 1.11 -11.65
CA ASP A 86 -2.85 2.16 -12.25
C ASP A 86 -1.37 2.11 -11.81
N ASP A 87 -1.03 1.20 -10.88
CA ASP A 87 0.30 1.02 -10.31
C ASP A 87 0.94 -0.30 -10.76
N PHE A 88 2.21 -0.51 -10.47
CA PHE A 88 2.91 -1.74 -10.85
C PHE A 88 4.08 -2.08 -9.93
N TYR A 89 4.36 -3.39 -9.80
CA TYR A 89 5.50 -3.90 -9.04
C TYR A 89 6.81 -3.79 -9.79
N LEU A 90 7.89 -3.59 -9.05
CA LEU A 90 9.26 -3.80 -9.53
C LEU A 90 9.66 -5.27 -9.38
N ARG A 91 10.54 -5.75 -10.26
CA ARG A 91 11.05 -7.13 -10.22
C ARG A 91 11.69 -7.45 -8.87
N GLY A 92 11.45 -8.65 -8.35
CA GLY A 92 12.02 -9.14 -7.10
C GLY A 92 11.26 -8.75 -5.84
N ALA A 93 10.18 -7.96 -5.95
CA ALA A 93 9.36 -7.59 -4.81
C ALA A 93 8.83 -8.82 -4.06
N PHE A 94 8.32 -9.83 -4.79
CA PHE A 94 7.77 -11.05 -4.19
C PHE A 94 8.83 -11.88 -3.47
N HIS A 95 10.01 -12.05 -4.07
CA HIS A 95 11.12 -12.77 -3.45
C HIS A 95 11.58 -12.10 -2.16
N THR A 96 11.70 -10.76 -2.19
CA THR A 96 12.08 -9.99 -1.00
C THR A 96 11.00 -10.10 0.07
N ALA A 97 9.74 -9.91 -0.28
CA ALA A 97 8.61 -9.99 0.67
C ALA A 97 8.52 -11.39 1.31
N ALA A 98 8.51 -12.45 0.50
CA ALA A 98 8.42 -13.83 0.99
C ALA A 98 9.56 -14.19 1.92
N ARG A 99 10.78 -13.78 1.58
CA ARG A 99 11.95 -14.02 2.41
C ARG A 99 11.90 -13.26 3.74
N VAL A 100 11.52 -12.00 3.76
CA VAL A 100 11.41 -11.22 5.01
C VAL A 100 10.29 -11.79 5.87
N LEU A 101 9.16 -12.17 5.27
CA LEU A 101 8.01 -12.74 5.97
C LEU A 101 8.18 -14.22 6.34
N SER A 102 9.28 -14.88 5.95
CA SER A 102 9.63 -16.19 6.49
C SER A 102 10.00 -16.12 7.99
N ASP A 103 10.34 -14.95 8.51
CA ASP A 103 10.41 -14.71 9.94
C ASP A 103 9.00 -14.86 10.57
N PRO A 104 8.79 -15.86 11.46
CA PRO A 104 7.49 -16.11 12.08
C PRO A 104 7.00 -14.94 12.95
N HIS A 105 7.92 -14.10 13.43
CA HIS A 105 7.62 -12.97 14.29
C HIS A 105 7.17 -11.71 13.55
N LEU A 106 7.36 -11.65 12.23
CA LEU A 106 6.89 -10.54 11.42
C LEU A 106 5.50 -10.81 10.85
N ASP A 107 4.71 -9.76 10.74
CA ASP A 107 3.35 -9.80 10.19
C ASP A 107 3.26 -9.08 8.84
N GLY A 108 4.10 -8.09 8.60
CA GLY A 108 4.12 -7.34 7.36
C GLY A 108 5.48 -6.74 7.05
N VAL A 109 5.71 -6.48 5.78
CA VAL A 109 6.89 -5.81 5.24
C VAL A 109 6.47 -4.75 4.24
N TYR A 110 7.09 -3.59 4.29
CA TYR A 110 6.86 -2.50 3.35
C TYR A 110 8.15 -1.78 3.00
N SER A 111 8.11 -1.08 1.88
CA SER A 111 9.29 -0.39 1.34
C SER A 111 9.02 1.07 1.02
N ASP A 112 10.02 1.72 0.44
CA ASP A 112 9.90 2.98 -0.27
C ASP A 112 9.01 2.83 -1.51
N LEU A 113 8.57 3.95 -2.07
CA LEU A 113 7.73 4.03 -3.26
C LEU A 113 8.37 4.96 -4.29
N GLN A 114 8.38 4.58 -5.54
CA GLN A 114 8.70 5.46 -6.65
C GLN A 114 7.43 6.00 -7.30
N PHE A 115 7.54 7.17 -7.94
CA PHE A 115 6.47 7.76 -8.73
C PHE A 115 6.94 7.89 -10.17
N CYS A 116 6.10 7.55 -11.13
CA CYS A 116 6.34 7.83 -12.53
C CYS A 116 5.22 8.67 -13.14
N ASP A 117 5.51 9.31 -14.28
CA ASP A 117 4.52 9.94 -15.14
C ASP A 117 3.95 8.93 -16.16
N LEU A 118 3.05 9.39 -17.05
CA LEU A 118 2.48 8.59 -18.14
C LEU A 118 3.49 8.12 -19.19
N ASN A 119 4.68 8.70 -19.20
CA ASN A 119 5.78 8.32 -20.09
C ASN A 119 6.79 7.40 -19.38
N TRP A 120 6.44 6.80 -18.25
CA TRP A 120 7.27 5.89 -17.46
C TRP A 120 8.54 6.52 -16.87
N ARG A 121 8.63 7.85 -16.85
CA ARG A 121 9.76 8.57 -16.27
C ARG A 121 9.58 8.65 -14.76
N ILE A 122 10.57 8.20 -14.02
CA ILE A 122 10.57 8.34 -12.55
C ILE A 122 10.69 9.82 -12.19
N THR A 123 9.67 10.34 -11.54
CA THR A 123 9.55 11.76 -11.19
C THR A 123 9.89 12.03 -9.72
N LYS A 124 9.69 11.03 -8.86
CA LYS A 124 9.89 11.19 -7.43
C LYS A 124 10.20 9.85 -6.76
N HIS A 125 11.04 9.89 -5.74
CA HIS A 125 11.22 8.81 -4.78
C HIS A 125 10.63 9.22 -3.44
N TYR A 126 9.72 8.43 -2.90
CA TYR A 126 9.14 8.60 -1.57
C TYR A 126 9.81 7.64 -0.61
N GLN A 127 10.66 8.17 0.26
CA GLN A 127 11.27 7.41 1.33
C GLN A 127 10.29 7.27 2.48
N SER A 128 10.05 6.04 2.90
CA SER A 128 9.30 5.72 4.10
C SER A 128 10.20 5.76 5.34
N HIS A 129 9.74 5.25 6.45
CA HIS A 129 10.50 5.14 7.70
C HIS A 129 9.98 3.94 8.51
N ARG A 130 10.76 3.52 9.53
CA ARG A 130 10.33 2.47 10.47
C ARG A 130 8.93 2.74 11.05
N PRO A 131 8.18 1.69 11.41
CA PRO A 131 6.83 1.85 11.91
C PRO A 131 6.83 2.55 13.28
N VAL A 132 5.99 3.59 13.40
CA VAL A 132 5.76 4.32 14.64
C VAL A 132 4.25 4.45 14.85
N LYS A 133 3.76 3.76 15.89
CA LYS A 133 2.33 3.61 16.20
C LYS A 133 1.61 4.96 16.25
N PHE A 134 2.11 5.93 17.01
CA PHE A 134 1.47 7.25 17.14
C PHE A 134 1.47 8.03 15.82
N LEU A 135 2.54 7.93 15.00
CA LEU A 135 2.59 8.63 13.72
C LEU A 135 1.54 8.15 12.72
N SER A 136 1.15 6.87 12.78
CA SER A 136 0.15 6.31 11.88
C SER A 136 -1.22 6.99 11.99
N LEU A 137 -1.51 7.63 13.12
CA LEU A 137 -2.74 8.39 13.33
C LEU A 137 -2.77 9.70 12.53
N PHE A 138 -1.61 10.25 12.19
CA PHE A 138 -1.47 11.55 11.54
C PHE A 138 -0.93 11.48 10.13
N HIS A 139 -0.29 10.39 9.77
CA HIS A 139 0.43 10.27 8.53
C HIS A 139 0.46 8.85 8.00
N ASN A 140 0.13 8.72 6.70
CA ASN A 140 0.38 7.49 5.98
C ASN A 140 1.86 7.40 5.56
N PHE A 141 2.57 6.41 6.07
CA PHE A 141 3.96 6.09 5.71
C PHE A 141 4.10 4.69 5.10
N ILE A 142 3.02 3.93 5.03
CA ILE A 142 2.95 2.63 4.38
C ILE A 142 2.09 2.78 3.14
N SER A 143 2.73 2.83 1.97
CA SER A 143 2.00 2.84 0.70
C SER A 143 1.44 1.45 0.44
N SER A 144 0.18 1.35 0.06
CA SER A 144 -0.51 0.07 -0.15
C SER A 144 0.19 -0.81 -1.17
N GLU A 145 0.69 -0.23 -2.25
CA GLU A 145 1.39 -0.90 -3.34
C GLU A 145 2.72 -1.53 -2.90
N CYS A 146 3.32 -0.97 -1.85
CA CYS A 146 4.59 -1.43 -1.30
C CYS A 146 4.44 -2.31 -0.06
N PHE A 147 3.24 -2.80 0.26
CA PHE A 147 2.94 -3.50 1.49
C PHE A 147 2.52 -4.94 1.23
N PHE A 148 3.28 -5.88 1.83
CA PHE A 148 2.99 -7.31 1.88
C PHE A 148 2.78 -7.72 3.32
N PHE A 149 1.74 -8.51 3.60
CA PHE A 149 1.38 -8.89 4.96
C PHE A 149 0.85 -10.31 5.06
N LYS A 150 1.02 -10.94 6.21
CA LYS A 150 0.57 -12.31 6.45
C LYS A 150 -0.95 -12.40 6.51
N ARG A 151 -1.49 -13.45 5.94
CA ARG A 151 -2.92 -13.77 5.87
C ARG A 151 -3.59 -13.77 7.26
N ARG A 152 -2.88 -14.17 8.31
CA ARG A 152 -3.40 -14.18 9.69
C ARG A 152 -4.00 -12.84 10.16
N ILE A 153 -3.62 -11.74 9.53
CA ILE A 153 -4.21 -10.42 9.79
C ILE A 153 -5.69 -10.41 9.38
N VAL A 154 -5.97 -10.89 8.18
CA VAL A 154 -7.34 -10.99 7.65
C VAL A 154 -8.12 -12.09 8.37
N ASP A 155 -7.48 -13.21 8.68
CA ASP A 155 -8.09 -14.32 9.45
C ASP A 155 -8.53 -13.86 10.85
N ASN A 156 -7.81 -12.90 11.45
CA ASN A 156 -8.19 -12.21 12.68
C ASN A 156 -9.20 -11.06 12.48
N ASN A 157 -9.85 -11.01 11.29
CA ASN A 157 -10.87 -10.02 10.94
C ASN A 157 -10.37 -8.56 10.93
N ILE A 158 -9.07 -8.33 10.75
CA ILE A 158 -8.55 -6.99 10.52
C ILE A 158 -8.65 -6.70 9.02
N LEU A 159 -9.60 -5.87 8.66
CA LEU A 159 -9.97 -5.55 7.28
C LEU A 159 -9.80 -4.06 6.99
N VAL A 160 -9.82 -3.71 5.72
CA VAL A 160 -9.82 -2.31 5.27
C VAL A 160 -11.17 -1.67 5.61
N ARG A 161 -11.16 -0.49 6.21
CA ARG A 161 -12.39 0.23 6.61
C ARG A 161 -13.15 0.73 5.38
N GLU A 162 -14.40 0.31 5.26
CA GLU A 162 -15.27 0.64 4.13
C GLU A 162 -15.95 2.02 4.26
N ASP A 163 -15.94 2.60 5.46
CA ASP A 163 -16.44 3.95 5.74
C ASP A 163 -15.45 5.07 5.38
N LEU A 164 -14.23 4.69 4.94
CA LEU A 164 -13.19 5.62 4.52
C LEU A 164 -12.96 5.54 3.02
N HIS A 165 -12.80 6.71 2.39
CA HIS A 165 -12.62 6.79 0.95
C HIS A 165 -11.19 7.17 0.53
N TYR A 166 -10.50 8.00 1.31
CA TYR A 166 -9.17 8.55 0.98
C TYR A 166 -8.04 8.02 1.87
N CYS A 167 -8.32 7.69 3.12
CA CYS A 167 -7.30 7.32 4.12
C CYS A 167 -7.43 5.87 4.59
N MET A 168 -8.02 5.00 3.76
CA MET A 168 -8.26 3.60 4.10
C MET A 168 -6.95 2.81 4.31
N ASP A 169 -5.92 3.10 3.54
CA ASP A 169 -4.58 2.53 3.66
C ASP A 169 -3.90 2.97 4.97
N GLN A 170 -3.98 4.27 5.31
CA GLN A 170 -3.52 4.78 6.60
C GLN A 170 -4.28 4.13 7.77
N ALA A 171 -5.59 3.99 7.66
CA ALA A 171 -6.41 3.34 8.69
C ALA A 171 -6.02 1.88 8.89
N PHE A 172 -5.78 1.15 7.80
CA PHE A 172 -5.35 -0.24 7.85
C PHE A 172 -3.99 -0.35 8.54
N ALA A 173 -3.01 0.45 8.13
CA ALA A 173 -1.69 0.48 8.77
C ALA A 173 -1.76 0.85 10.27
N ALA A 174 -2.57 1.85 10.63
CA ALA A 174 -2.79 2.24 12.03
C ALA A 174 -3.40 1.08 12.83
N SER A 175 -4.45 0.44 12.29
CA SER A 175 -5.10 -0.71 12.92
C SER A 175 -4.10 -1.83 13.21
N LEU A 176 -3.23 -2.18 12.25
CA LEU A 176 -2.21 -3.20 12.46
C LEU A 176 -1.29 -2.86 13.63
N LEU A 177 -0.78 -1.63 13.66
CA LEU A 177 0.14 -1.19 14.72
C LEU A 177 -0.56 -1.14 16.09
N TYR A 178 -1.84 -0.77 16.14
CA TYR A 178 -2.61 -0.73 17.39
C TYR A 178 -3.02 -2.11 17.90
N HIS A 179 -3.13 -3.11 17.01
CA HIS A 179 -3.26 -4.52 17.37
C HIS A 179 -1.91 -5.22 17.60
N ASN A 180 -0.80 -4.44 17.68
CA ASN A 180 0.55 -4.90 17.95
C ASN A 180 1.12 -5.89 16.90
N TYR A 181 0.65 -5.84 15.67
CA TYR A 181 1.29 -6.54 14.56
C TYR A 181 2.68 -5.96 14.29
N ARG A 182 3.63 -6.82 13.99
CA ARG A 182 5.04 -6.46 13.78
C ARG A 182 5.29 -6.21 12.30
N LEU A 183 5.47 -4.96 11.94
CA LEU A 183 5.75 -4.52 10.58
C LEU A 183 7.22 -4.16 10.43
N ARG A 184 7.82 -4.51 9.29
CA ARG A 184 9.20 -4.20 8.95
C ARG A 184 9.27 -3.24 7.78
N TYR A 185 10.02 -2.16 7.95
CA TYR A 185 10.41 -1.29 6.86
C TYR A 185 11.67 -1.84 6.17
N MET A 186 11.70 -1.81 4.84
CA MET A 186 12.86 -2.12 4.01
C MET A 186 13.23 -0.89 3.18
N LYS A 187 14.52 -0.53 3.20
CA LYS A 187 15.07 0.52 2.32
C LYS A 187 15.28 -0.05 0.92
N ASP A 188 14.19 -0.42 0.29
CA ASP A 188 14.07 -0.99 -1.04
C ASP A 188 12.88 -0.32 -1.73
N CYS A 189 12.54 -0.69 -2.93
CA CYS A 189 11.37 -0.19 -3.62
C CYS A 189 10.64 -1.36 -4.27
N PHE A 190 9.41 -1.66 -3.80
CA PHE A 190 8.64 -2.80 -4.30
C PHE A 190 7.74 -2.44 -5.46
N ALA A 191 7.33 -1.16 -5.55
CA ALA A 191 6.33 -0.73 -6.51
C ALA A 191 6.56 0.70 -7.00
N VAL A 192 5.87 1.03 -8.08
CA VAL A 192 5.83 2.36 -8.67
C VAL A 192 4.39 2.82 -8.74
N PHE A 193 4.13 4.00 -8.21
CA PHE A 193 2.87 4.72 -8.33
C PHE A 193 2.86 5.53 -9.62
N ARG A 194 1.86 5.34 -10.48
CA ARG A 194 1.72 6.08 -11.72
C ARG A 194 0.88 7.34 -11.51
N TRP A 195 1.50 8.50 -11.77
CA TRP A 195 0.81 9.77 -11.70
C TRP A 195 0.21 10.15 -13.06
N HIS A 196 -1.12 10.16 -13.16
CA HIS A 196 -1.84 10.43 -14.41
C HIS A 196 -2.89 11.56 -14.29
N GLY A 197 -2.88 12.33 -13.21
CA GLY A 197 -3.74 13.49 -13.00
C GLY A 197 -5.18 13.19 -12.57
N ALA A 198 -5.71 12.00 -12.87
CA ALA A 198 -7.02 11.55 -12.40
C ALA A 198 -6.94 10.71 -11.11
N ASN A 199 -5.74 10.45 -10.60
CA ASN A 199 -5.56 9.69 -9.36
C ASN A 199 -6.39 10.25 -8.22
N LYS A 200 -6.87 9.37 -7.37
CA LYS A 200 -7.61 9.70 -6.15
C LYS A 200 -6.79 10.61 -5.19
N SER A 201 -5.46 10.50 -5.27
CA SER A 201 -4.48 11.27 -4.49
C SER A 201 -4.28 12.72 -4.94
N VAL A 202 -4.86 13.14 -6.08
CA VAL A 202 -4.77 14.54 -6.55
C VAL A 202 -5.30 15.49 -5.47
N ASP A 203 -4.48 16.49 -5.12
CA ASP A 203 -4.77 17.41 -4.04
C ASP A 203 -5.69 18.57 -4.48
N THR A 204 -6.93 18.54 -4.01
CA THR A 204 -7.88 19.64 -4.14
C THR A 204 -8.32 20.10 -2.74
N PRO A 205 -8.78 21.36 -2.57
CA PRO A 205 -9.27 21.84 -1.26
C PRO A 205 -10.34 20.90 -0.67
N TRP A 206 -11.26 20.41 -1.49
CA TRP A 206 -12.31 19.51 -1.07
C TRP A 206 -11.74 18.14 -0.60
N ARG A 207 -10.90 17.50 -1.43
CA ARG A 207 -10.25 16.22 -1.07
C ARG A 207 -9.36 16.35 0.17
N ARG A 208 -8.68 17.48 0.34
CA ARG A 208 -7.88 17.78 1.54
C ARG A 208 -8.76 17.85 2.78
N SER A 209 -9.94 18.48 2.68
CA SER A 209 -10.92 18.52 3.76
C SER A 209 -11.41 17.12 4.12
N GLN A 210 -11.77 16.29 3.13
CA GLN A 210 -12.20 14.91 3.37
C GLN A 210 -11.10 14.07 4.03
N ARG A 211 -9.87 14.13 3.54
CA ARG A 211 -8.73 13.43 4.17
C ARG A 211 -8.49 13.89 5.62
N THR A 212 -8.76 15.14 5.94
CA THR A 212 -8.64 15.63 7.32
C THR A 212 -9.74 15.04 8.21
N ARG A 213 -10.97 14.97 7.75
CA ARG A 213 -12.09 14.34 8.46
C ARG A 213 -11.82 12.85 8.70
N GLU A 214 -11.47 12.12 7.65
CA GLU A 214 -11.12 10.71 7.76
C GLU A 214 -9.92 10.48 8.69
N GLY A 215 -8.91 11.34 8.64
CA GLY A 215 -7.80 11.31 9.58
C GLY A 215 -8.22 11.48 11.03
N ILE A 216 -9.20 12.35 11.31
CA ILE A 216 -9.81 12.49 12.65
C ILE A 216 -10.54 11.21 13.06
N ARG A 217 -11.28 10.57 12.16
CA ARG A 217 -11.92 9.26 12.43
C ARG A 217 -10.89 8.19 12.79
N ILE A 218 -9.76 8.15 12.08
CA ILE A 218 -8.66 7.22 12.38
C ILE A 218 -8.07 7.54 13.77
N PHE A 219 -7.79 8.82 14.03
CA PHE A 219 -7.29 9.28 15.32
C PHE A 219 -8.23 8.87 16.46
N ASN A 220 -9.52 9.16 16.35
CA ASN A 220 -10.53 8.84 17.34
C ASN A 220 -10.68 7.33 17.60
N SER A 221 -10.52 6.52 16.56
CA SER A 221 -10.66 5.06 16.67
C SER A 221 -9.57 4.40 17.52
N HIS A 222 -8.43 5.07 17.69
CA HIS A 222 -7.25 4.48 18.35
C HIS A 222 -6.74 5.32 19.53
N ASN A 223 -7.27 6.53 19.71
CA ASN A 223 -6.89 7.42 20.79
C ASN A 223 -7.93 7.36 21.92
N GLY A 224 -7.52 6.89 23.08
CA GLY A 224 -8.40 6.72 24.24
C GLY A 224 -8.62 7.96 25.09
N PHE A 225 -8.01 9.11 24.77
CA PHE A 225 -7.96 10.25 25.66
C PHE A 225 -8.76 11.47 25.20
N VAL A 226 -8.77 11.77 23.90
CA VAL A 226 -9.41 12.96 23.33
C VAL A 226 -10.20 12.57 22.10
N GLN A 227 -11.45 12.97 22.04
CA GLN A 227 -12.28 12.82 20.86
C GLN A 227 -12.37 14.15 20.11
N LEU A 228 -12.03 14.15 18.84
CA LEU A 228 -12.13 15.30 17.96
C LEU A 228 -13.40 15.18 17.11
N ASP A 229 -14.16 16.25 17.04
CA ASP A 229 -15.30 16.35 16.12
C ASP A 229 -14.81 16.74 14.72
N GLU A 230 -15.03 15.86 13.75
CA GLU A 230 -14.60 16.05 12.37
C GLU A 230 -15.35 17.16 11.63
N GLU A 231 -16.52 17.55 12.11
CA GLU A 231 -17.29 18.66 11.56
C GLU A 231 -16.88 20.02 12.15
N ASN A 232 -16.24 20.03 13.32
CA ASN A 232 -15.78 21.24 13.97
C ASN A 232 -14.51 21.82 13.29
N PRO A 233 -14.55 23.05 12.74
CA PRO A 233 -13.40 23.65 12.07
C PRO A 233 -12.15 23.78 12.96
N ARG A 234 -12.33 24.07 14.27
CA ARG A 234 -11.21 24.18 15.22
C ARG A 234 -10.54 22.84 15.46
N HIS A 235 -11.30 21.76 15.57
CA HIS A 235 -10.76 20.41 15.73
C HIS A 235 -10.02 19.95 14.46
N ARG A 236 -10.54 20.26 13.26
CA ARG A 236 -9.82 20.01 12.00
C ARG A 236 -8.49 20.76 11.94
N GLN A 237 -8.48 22.02 12.38
CA GLN A 237 -7.25 22.80 12.44
C GLN A 237 -6.25 22.24 13.46
N LEU A 238 -6.70 21.83 14.62
CA LEU A 238 -5.88 21.21 15.66
C LEU A 238 -5.22 19.91 15.13
N TYR A 239 -6.00 19.06 14.48
CA TYR A 239 -5.47 17.83 13.85
C TYR A 239 -4.44 18.15 12.76
N ALA A 240 -4.70 19.15 11.92
CA ALA A 240 -3.76 19.59 10.87
C ALA A 240 -2.45 20.14 11.46
N TRP A 241 -2.52 20.85 12.58
CA TRP A 241 -1.34 21.31 13.32
C TRP A 241 -0.53 20.12 13.87
N GLY A 242 -1.18 19.13 14.46
CA GLY A 242 -0.53 17.89 14.92
C GLY A 242 0.26 17.23 13.80
N ARG A 243 -0.30 17.12 12.60
CA ARG A 243 0.41 16.64 11.41
C ARG A 243 1.65 17.47 11.06
N THR A 244 1.56 18.77 11.21
CA THR A 244 2.65 19.70 10.88
C THR A 244 3.77 19.64 11.91
N LEU A 245 3.43 19.61 13.19
CA LEU A 245 4.39 19.51 14.30
C LEU A 245 5.19 18.20 14.29
N LEU A 246 4.63 17.14 13.71
CA LEU A 246 5.30 15.86 13.59
C LEU A 246 6.27 15.75 12.38
N LYS A 247 6.31 16.76 11.49
CA LYS A 247 7.22 16.75 10.33
C LYS A 247 8.72 16.61 10.70
N PRO A 248 9.27 17.36 11.68
CA PRO A 248 10.68 17.22 12.06
C PRO A 248 11.00 15.82 12.56
N TYR A 249 10.13 15.21 13.35
CA TYR A 249 10.32 13.85 13.84
C TYR A 249 10.32 12.82 12.69
N ARG A 250 9.49 12.99 11.67
CA ARG A 250 9.50 12.15 10.47
C ARG A 250 10.80 12.27 9.68
N VAL A 251 11.35 13.50 9.57
CA VAL A 251 12.66 13.72 8.93
C VAL A 251 13.74 13.01 9.71
N PHE A 252 13.74 13.11 11.02
CA PHE A 252 14.66 12.38 11.89
C PHE A 252 14.57 10.86 11.70
N LEU A 253 13.37 10.28 11.68
CA LEU A 253 13.17 8.85 11.45
C LEU A 253 13.75 8.39 10.11
N LYS A 254 13.55 9.17 9.05
CA LYS A 254 14.12 8.87 7.72
C LYS A 254 15.63 8.92 7.71
N ALA A 255 16.22 9.89 8.39
CA ALA A 255 17.67 10.01 8.51
C ALA A 255 18.30 8.87 9.31
N THR A 256 17.58 8.28 10.26
CA THR A 256 18.06 7.20 11.13
C THR A 256 17.77 5.79 10.63
N ASN A 257 17.03 5.63 9.51
CA ASN A 257 16.74 4.31 8.92
C ASN A 257 18.02 3.50 8.63
N ASP A 258 19.11 4.16 8.22
CA ASP A 258 20.38 3.48 7.91
C ASP A 258 21.06 2.86 9.14
N ILE A 259 20.76 3.37 10.34
CA ILE A 259 21.32 2.85 11.59
C ILE A 259 20.64 1.52 11.94
N ASP A 260 19.32 1.46 11.80
CA ASP A 260 18.56 0.24 12.10
C ASP A 260 18.85 -0.89 11.10
N ASP A 261 19.07 -0.57 9.82
CA ASP A 261 19.48 -1.56 8.81
C ASP A 261 20.82 -2.21 9.18
N LYS A 262 21.80 -1.44 9.63
CA LYS A 262 23.12 -1.97 10.04
C LYS A 262 23.01 -2.95 11.22
N ILE A 263 22.13 -2.69 12.17
CA ILE A 263 21.92 -3.57 13.34
C ILE A 263 21.22 -4.88 12.94
N HIS A 264 20.30 -4.83 12.00
CA HIS A 264 19.55 -6.01 11.56
C HIS A 264 20.28 -6.83 10.49
N HIS A 265 21.09 -6.21 9.63
CA HIS A 265 21.91 -6.93 8.63
C HIS A 265 22.96 -7.86 9.26
N HIS A 266 23.43 -7.56 10.46
CA HIS A 266 24.33 -8.48 11.20
C HIS A 266 23.67 -9.82 11.55
N LYS A 267 22.32 -9.87 11.61
CA LYS A 267 21.55 -11.08 11.93
C LYS A 267 21.08 -11.88 10.70
N LEU A 268 21.01 -11.26 9.51
CA LEU A 268 20.40 -11.87 8.31
C LEU A 268 21.37 -12.12 7.15
N GLY A 269 22.66 -11.83 7.31
CA GLY A 269 23.66 -11.91 6.24
C GLY A 269 23.63 -10.68 5.31
N ARG A 270 24.79 -10.36 4.70
CA ARG A 270 24.92 -9.22 3.76
C ARG A 270 24.04 -9.44 2.53
N TRP A 271 23.22 -8.46 2.23
CA TRP A 271 22.35 -8.42 1.07
C TRP A 271 23.08 -7.85 -0.15
N PRO A 272 22.84 -8.40 -1.36
CA PRO A 272 23.10 -7.60 -2.55
C PRO A 272 22.12 -6.41 -2.53
N SER A 273 22.65 -5.20 -2.44
CA SER A 273 21.89 -4.01 -2.75
C SER A 273 21.40 -4.15 -4.20
N PHE A 274 20.10 -4.34 -4.40
CA PHE A 274 19.53 -4.16 -5.71
C PHE A 274 19.78 -2.71 -6.07
N GLY A 275 20.64 -2.49 -7.08
CA GLY A 275 21.05 -1.17 -7.48
C GLY A 275 19.82 -0.28 -7.67
N ARG A 276 19.93 0.99 -7.30
CA ARG A 276 18.93 2.01 -7.64
C ARG A 276 18.55 1.77 -9.08
N ALA A 277 17.28 1.52 -9.35
CA ALA A 277 16.80 1.30 -10.70
C ALA A 277 17.39 2.41 -11.58
N SER A 278 18.32 2.06 -12.44
CA SER A 278 18.92 3.02 -13.35
C SER A 278 17.78 3.55 -14.22
N ARG A 279 17.88 4.78 -14.69
CA ARG A 279 16.88 5.44 -15.56
C ARG A 279 16.47 4.61 -16.80
N ARG A 280 17.12 3.44 -17.02
CA ARG A 280 16.88 2.53 -18.15
C ARG A 280 15.93 1.35 -17.81
N SER A 281 15.66 1.01 -16.56
CA SER A 281 14.91 -0.20 -16.23
C SER A 281 13.38 -0.02 -16.23
N ALA A 282 12.86 1.19 -16.39
CA ALA A 282 11.43 1.42 -16.53
C ALA A 282 10.87 1.13 -17.94
N GLY A 283 11.73 0.81 -18.91
CA GLY A 283 11.35 0.51 -20.29
C GLY A 283 11.29 -0.99 -20.65
N GLU A 284 11.56 -1.87 -19.68
CA GLU A 284 11.55 -3.34 -19.88
C GLU A 284 10.43 -4.00 -19.08
N ILE A 285 9.22 -3.47 -19.17
CA ILE A 285 8.00 -4.14 -18.71
C ILE A 285 7.30 -4.80 -19.90
#